data_8fb3b264a80045da7beff1fbd53ab880
#
_entry.id   8fb3b264a80045da7beff1fbd53ab880
#
_cell.length_a   1.000
_cell.length_b   1.000
_cell.length_c   1.000
_cell.angle_alpha   90.00
_cell.angle_beta   90.00
_cell.angle_gamma   90.00
#
_symmetry.space_group_name_H-M   'P 1'
#
loop_
_entity.id
_entity.type
_entity.pdbx_description
1 polymer ?
#
loop_
_entity_poly.entity_id
_entity_poly.type
_entity_poly.pdbx_seq_one_letter_code
_entity_poly.pdbx_strand_id
1 'polypeptide(L)'
;LMSYSKRGSNALIKFDYTDTLQIKYANHGSTMTLNTQGTAHAGVTTRLWGNSSRPVVYEVGVDEALYMFYAQKTTSNTYELTVNGACNASAFNQGSDRDLKDNIQVIDNAIDRIRKMNGYTYTLKENGMPYAGVIAQETLEAIPEAVGSMMKYPDGGSGLDGEEGERYYTVDYSGVTGLLVQVARESDDRITALEEENAELRQRLSAIEAALASK
;
A
#
# COMPACT_ATOMS: atom_id res chain seq x y z
N LEU A 1 -12.74 -16.01 -39.99
CA LEU A 1 -14.21 -16.11 -40.10
C LEU A 1 -14.79 -16.19 -38.70
N MET A 2 -15.76 -15.36 -38.40
CA MET A 2 -16.44 -15.38 -37.09
C MET A 2 -17.71 -16.23 -37.25
N SER A 3 -17.84 -17.31 -36.49
CA SER A 3 -19.06 -18.09 -36.47
C SER A 3 -19.78 -17.93 -35.11
N TYR A 4 -21.08 -17.73 -35.17
CA TYR A 4 -21.97 -17.72 -34.01
C TYR A 4 -22.82 -18.97 -34.02
N SER A 5 -22.76 -19.76 -32.98
CA SER A 5 -23.66 -20.90 -32.81
C SER A 5 -24.36 -20.84 -31.45
N LYS A 6 -25.66 -21.08 -31.46
CA LYS A 6 -26.47 -21.26 -30.25
C LYS A 6 -26.76 -22.76 -30.11
N ARG A 7 -26.25 -23.40 -29.05
CA ARG A 7 -26.54 -24.78 -28.75
C ARG A 7 -27.17 -24.85 -27.35
N GLY A 8 -28.44 -25.14 -27.33
CA GLY A 8 -29.21 -25.14 -26.07
C GLY A 8 -29.34 -23.74 -25.48
N SER A 9 -29.07 -23.60 -24.19
CA SER A 9 -29.05 -22.32 -23.48
C SER A 9 -27.71 -21.55 -23.61
N ASN A 10 -26.70 -22.11 -24.25
CA ASN A 10 -25.37 -21.51 -24.34
C ASN A 10 -25.13 -20.93 -25.74
N ALA A 11 -24.66 -19.70 -25.79
CA ALA A 11 -24.13 -19.08 -27.00
C ALA A 11 -22.60 -19.19 -27.00
N LEU A 12 -22.03 -19.78 -28.07
CA LEU A 12 -20.59 -19.89 -28.25
C LEU A 12 -20.16 -19.01 -29.44
N ILE A 13 -19.22 -18.11 -29.19
CA ILE A 13 -18.48 -17.41 -30.26
C ILE A 13 -17.17 -18.17 -30.42
N LYS A 14 -16.99 -18.86 -31.55
CA LYS A 14 -15.78 -19.61 -31.86
C LYS A 14 -15.01 -18.90 -32.97
N PHE A 15 -13.72 -18.71 -32.75
CA PHE A 15 -12.79 -18.22 -33.76
C PHE A 15 -11.97 -19.39 -34.26
N ASP A 16 -12.03 -19.68 -35.54
CA ASP A 16 -11.27 -20.76 -36.19
C ASP A 16 -9.92 -20.25 -36.66
N TYR A 17 -9.12 -19.66 -35.77
CA TYR A 17 -7.75 -19.25 -36.04
C TYR A 17 -6.82 -19.72 -34.94
N THR A 18 -5.64 -20.09 -35.32
CA THR A 18 -4.56 -20.57 -34.43
C THR A 18 -3.78 -19.42 -33.77
N ASP A 19 -4.00 -18.19 -34.23
CA ASP A 19 -3.24 -17.03 -33.79
C ASP A 19 -3.99 -16.20 -32.74
N THR A 20 -3.74 -14.93 -32.63
CA THR A 20 -4.21 -14.07 -31.55
C THR A 20 -5.64 -13.55 -31.80
N LEU A 21 -6.55 -13.72 -30.81
CA LEU A 21 -7.79 -12.94 -30.77
C LEU A 21 -7.47 -11.50 -30.38
N GLN A 22 -7.63 -10.58 -31.34
CA GLN A 22 -7.54 -9.13 -31.07
C GLN A 22 -8.94 -8.51 -31.02
N ILE A 23 -9.29 -7.94 -29.87
CA ILE A 23 -10.47 -7.09 -29.72
C ILE A 23 -9.98 -5.65 -29.66
N LYS A 24 -10.21 -4.88 -30.74
CA LYS A 24 -9.78 -3.47 -30.83
C LYS A 24 -10.99 -2.57 -30.71
N TYR A 25 -10.91 -1.61 -29.80
CA TYR A 25 -11.84 -0.50 -29.68
C TYR A 25 -11.24 0.76 -30.30
N ALA A 26 -12.01 1.43 -31.13
CA ALA A 26 -11.53 2.58 -31.91
C ALA A 26 -11.51 3.90 -31.12
N ASN A 27 -12.18 3.97 -29.98
CA ASN A 27 -12.38 5.23 -29.25
C ASN A 27 -11.89 5.13 -27.81
N HIS A 28 -11.30 6.22 -27.31
CA HIS A 28 -11.00 6.41 -25.90
C HIS A 28 -12.29 6.36 -25.06
N GLY A 29 -12.26 5.63 -23.95
CA GLY A 29 -13.41 5.50 -23.05
C GLY A 29 -14.32 4.30 -23.30
N SER A 30 -14.00 3.46 -24.30
CA SER A 30 -14.76 2.23 -24.52
C SER A 30 -14.41 1.16 -23.50
N THR A 31 -15.41 0.49 -22.96
CA THR A 31 -15.25 -0.59 -21.98
C THR A 31 -15.46 -1.95 -22.66
N MET A 32 -14.51 -2.88 -22.43
CA MET A 32 -14.75 -4.29 -22.71
C MET A 32 -15.17 -4.98 -21.41
N THR A 33 -16.38 -5.50 -21.39
CA THR A 33 -16.93 -6.19 -20.22
C THR A 33 -17.06 -7.69 -20.51
N LEU A 34 -16.50 -8.51 -19.64
CA LEU A 34 -16.77 -9.93 -19.55
C LEU A 34 -17.59 -10.14 -18.28
N ASN A 35 -18.85 -10.49 -18.43
CA ASN A 35 -19.79 -10.61 -17.32
C ASN A 35 -20.28 -12.06 -17.20
N THR A 36 -20.24 -12.60 -15.99
CA THR A 36 -20.90 -13.87 -15.64
C THR A 36 -22.10 -13.56 -14.77
N GLN A 37 -23.29 -13.62 -15.35
CA GLN A 37 -24.52 -13.53 -14.58
C GLN A 37 -24.95 -14.92 -14.11
N GLY A 38 -24.93 -15.13 -12.80
CA GLY A 38 -25.54 -16.31 -12.17
C GLY A 38 -26.80 -15.91 -11.42
N THR A 39 -27.81 -16.78 -11.41
CA THR A 39 -29.11 -16.52 -10.78
C THR A 39 -29.08 -16.57 -9.25
N ALA A 40 -27.96 -16.96 -8.62
CA ALA A 40 -27.85 -17.16 -7.18
C ALA A 40 -26.78 -16.30 -6.50
N HIS A 41 -25.92 -15.63 -7.25
CA HIS A 41 -24.81 -14.83 -6.71
C HIS A 41 -24.55 -13.62 -7.61
N ALA A 42 -24.04 -12.56 -7.01
CA ALA A 42 -23.54 -11.41 -7.71
C ALA A 42 -22.58 -11.80 -8.85
N GLY A 43 -22.78 -11.25 -10.04
CA GLY A 43 -21.96 -11.57 -11.21
C GLY A 43 -20.54 -11.02 -11.05
N VAL A 44 -19.52 -11.79 -11.45
CA VAL A 44 -18.16 -11.27 -11.57
C VAL A 44 -18.05 -10.54 -12.90
N THR A 45 -17.58 -9.31 -12.87
CA THR A 45 -17.35 -8.48 -14.03
C THR A 45 -15.86 -8.19 -14.19
N THR A 46 -15.31 -8.47 -15.37
CA THR A 46 -13.96 -8.07 -15.74
C THR A 46 -14.05 -6.94 -16.76
N ARG A 47 -13.38 -5.83 -16.48
CA ARG A 47 -13.40 -4.62 -17.32
C ARG A 47 -11.98 -4.20 -17.71
N LEU A 48 -11.81 -3.82 -18.95
CA LEU A 48 -10.66 -3.08 -19.44
C LEU A 48 -11.14 -1.73 -19.95
N TRP A 49 -10.67 -0.66 -19.35
CA TRP A 49 -11.12 0.69 -19.68
C TRP A 49 -10.00 1.73 -19.46
N GLY A 50 -10.25 2.98 -19.79
CA GLY A 50 -9.34 4.08 -19.54
C GLY A 50 -9.99 5.43 -19.80
N ASN A 51 -9.43 6.47 -19.19
CA ASN A 51 -9.79 7.86 -19.40
C ASN A 51 -8.55 8.75 -19.42
N SER A 52 -8.72 10.07 -19.48
CA SER A 52 -7.60 11.04 -19.52
C SER A 52 -6.70 10.99 -18.28
N SER A 53 -7.26 10.68 -17.12
CA SER A 53 -6.52 10.61 -15.82
C SER A 53 -5.94 9.23 -15.57
N ARG A 54 -6.57 8.20 -16.10
CA ARG A 54 -6.23 6.78 -15.91
C ARG A 54 -6.22 6.09 -17.26
N PRO A 55 -5.13 6.20 -18.04
CA PRO A 55 -5.10 5.76 -19.44
C PRO A 55 -5.38 4.27 -19.65
N VAL A 56 -5.05 3.44 -18.68
CA VAL A 56 -5.32 2.00 -18.71
C VAL A 56 -5.75 1.54 -17.32
N VAL A 57 -6.91 0.90 -17.23
CA VAL A 57 -7.40 0.23 -16.03
C VAL A 57 -7.88 -1.16 -16.40
N TYR A 58 -7.34 -2.17 -15.71
CA TYR A 58 -7.85 -3.53 -15.68
C TYR A 58 -8.52 -3.78 -14.33
N GLU A 59 -9.80 -4.09 -14.34
CA GLU A 59 -10.64 -4.18 -13.16
C GLU A 59 -11.37 -5.51 -13.09
N VAL A 60 -11.45 -6.06 -11.89
CA VAL A 60 -12.33 -7.19 -11.55
C VAL A 60 -13.27 -6.73 -10.45
N GLY A 61 -14.54 -6.81 -10.69
CA GLY A 61 -15.59 -6.34 -9.79
C GLY A 61 -16.67 -7.38 -9.52
N VAL A 62 -17.55 -7.04 -8.57
CA VAL A 62 -18.77 -7.77 -8.25
C VAL A 62 -19.92 -6.84 -8.59
N ASP A 63 -20.86 -7.31 -9.41
CA ASP A 63 -21.90 -6.48 -10.00
C ASP A 63 -21.35 -5.27 -10.79
N GLU A 64 -22.11 -4.23 -10.99
CA GLU A 64 -21.67 -3.10 -11.80
C GLU A 64 -20.97 -2.00 -10.98
N ALA A 65 -21.04 -2.06 -9.64
CA ALA A 65 -20.63 -0.96 -8.78
C ALA A 65 -19.34 -1.21 -7.97
N LEU A 66 -19.09 -2.45 -7.53
CA LEU A 66 -18.01 -2.75 -6.60
C LEU A 66 -16.83 -3.44 -7.28
N TYR A 67 -15.61 -2.92 -7.09
CA TYR A 67 -14.40 -3.62 -7.50
C TYR A 67 -13.86 -4.52 -6.38
N MET A 68 -13.31 -5.66 -6.74
CA MET A 68 -12.49 -6.50 -5.86
C MET A 68 -11.03 -6.02 -5.89
N PHE A 69 -10.51 -5.78 -7.09
CA PHE A 69 -9.23 -5.16 -7.31
C PHE A 69 -9.19 -4.52 -8.70
N TYR A 70 -8.29 -3.57 -8.87
CA TYR A 70 -7.92 -3.07 -10.19
C TYR A 70 -6.41 -2.80 -10.26
N ALA A 71 -5.86 -2.99 -11.46
CA ALA A 71 -4.52 -2.54 -11.82
C ALA A 71 -4.63 -1.36 -12.79
N GLN A 72 -3.82 -0.33 -12.61
CA GLN A 72 -3.88 0.85 -13.44
C GLN A 72 -2.51 1.38 -13.83
N LYS A 73 -2.47 2.09 -14.95
CA LYS A 73 -1.42 3.02 -15.32
C LYS A 73 -1.93 4.43 -15.11
N THR A 74 -1.18 5.25 -14.37
CA THR A 74 -1.51 6.66 -14.17
C THR A 74 -0.92 7.54 -15.29
N THR A 75 -1.33 8.81 -15.34
CA THR A 75 -0.73 9.80 -16.25
C THR A 75 0.73 10.08 -15.95
N SER A 76 1.16 9.89 -14.71
CA SER A 76 2.57 10.00 -14.28
C SER A 76 3.42 8.80 -14.67
N ASN A 77 2.85 7.88 -15.48
CA ASN A 77 3.52 6.66 -15.93
C ASN A 77 3.87 5.67 -14.81
N THR A 78 3.19 5.78 -13.67
CA THR A 78 3.26 4.83 -12.56
C THR A 78 2.23 3.72 -12.73
N TYR A 79 2.49 2.58 -12.11
CA TYR A 79 1.62 1.41 -12.14
C TYR A 79 1.22 1.07 -10.70
N GLU A 80 -0.06 0.81 -10.51
CA GLU A 80 -0.64 0.57 -9.19
C GLU A 80 -1.57 -0.64 -9.23
N LEU A 81 -1.61 -1.40 -8.14
CA LEU A 81 -2.62 -2.42 -7.86
C LEU A 81 -3.36 -2.03 -6.59
N THR A 82 -4.66 -1.82 -6.72
CA THR A 82 -5.55 -1.53 -5.59
C THR A 82 -6.46 -2.72 -5.32
N VAL A 83 -6.51 -3.18 -4.08
CA VAL A 83 -7.37 -4.27 -3.60
C VAL A 83 -8.38 -3.69 -2.61
N ASN A 84 -9.66 -3.96 -2.84
CA ASN A 84 -10.73 -3.57 -1.94
C ASN A 84 -10.94 -4.66 -0.88
N GLY A 85 -10.08 -4.67 0.11
CA GLY A 85 -10.08 -5.66 1.19
C GLY A 85 -8.68 -6.12 1.58
N ALA A 86 -8.60 -7.27 2.24
CA ALA A 86 -7.34 -7.86 2.66
C ALA A 86 -6.61 -8.54 1.49
N CYS A 87 -5.30 -8.39 1.46
CA CYS A 87 -4.42 -9.13 0.56
C CYS A 87 -3.60 -10.14 1.37
N ASN A 88 -3.82 -11.43 1.11
CA ASN A 88 -3.09 -12.53 1.75
C ASN A 88 -2.05 -13.07 0.77
N ALA A 89 -0.79 -13.07 1.19
CA ALA A 89 0.32 -13.62 0.42
C ALA A 89 1.30 -14.35 1.32
N SER A 90 2.02 -15.33 0.77
CA SER A 90 3.10 -16.01 1.52
C SER A 90 4.27 -15.09 1.80
N ALA A 91 4.50 -14.08 0.96
CA ALA A 91 5.50 -13.04 1.15
C ALA A 91 5.18 -11.81 0.28
N PHE A 92 5.56 -10.63 0.77
CA PHE A 92 5.65 -9.39 -0.01
C PHE A 92 7.12 -8.99 -0.12
N ASN A 93 7.71 -9.15 -1.29
CA ASN A 93 9.10 -8.77 -1.55
C ASN A 93 9.14 -7.42 -2.26
N GLN A 94 9.83 -6.46 -1.67
CA GLN A 94 10.06 -5.15 -2.28
C GLN A 94 11.49 -5.08 -2.83
N GLY A 95 11.64 -4.54 -4.05
CA GLY A 95 12.94 -4.25 -4.62
C GLY A 95 13.68 -3.22 -3.74
N SER A 96 14.82 -3.60 -3.17
CA SER A 96 15.57 -2.76 -2.25
C SER A 96 17.08 -2.78 -2.51
N ASP A 97 17.46 -3.17 -3.72
CA ASP A 97 18.85 -3.11 -4.15
C ASP A 97 19.37 -1.66 -4.12
N ARG A 98 20.65 -1.52 -3.76
CA ARG A 98 21.32 -0.22 -3.71
C ARG A 98 21.38 0.44 -5.08
N ASP A 99 21.56 -0.34 -6.12
CA ASP A 99 21.70 0.15 -7.51
C ASP A 99 20.37 0.67 -8.08
N LEU A 100 19.26 0.43 -7.40
CA LEU A 100 17.94 0.98 -7.75
C LEU A 100 17.64 2.32 -7.05
N LYS A 101 18.58 2.87 -6.26
CA LYS A 101 18.34 4.01 -5.39
C LYS A 101 19.41 5.07 -5.56
N ASP A 102 18.97 6.30 -5.66
CA ASP A 102 19.82 7.50 -5.66
C ASP A 102 19.69 8.28 -4.36
N ASN A 103 20.67 9.15 -4.09
CA ASN A 103 20.66 10.08 -2.95
C ASN A 103 20.42 9.38 -1.60
N ILE A 104 21.04 8.23 -1.39
CA ILE A 104 20.89 7.43 -0.18
C ILE A 104 21.46 8.18 1.01
N GLN A 105 20.61 8.52 1.97
CA GLN A 105 20.97 9.18 3.21
C GLN A 105 20.44 8.40 4.41
N VAL A 106 21.18 8.43 5.52
CA VAL A 106 20.71 7.91 6.79
C VAL A 106 19.61 8.83 7.33
N ILE A 107 18.56 8.25 7.89
CA ILE A 107 17.50 9.03 8.54
C ILE A 107 18.09 9.67 9.80
N ASP A 108 18.16 10.99 9.81
CA ASP A 108 18.66 11.77 10.94
C ASP A 108 17.60 11.98 12.02
N ASN A 109 18.05 12.20 13.27
CA ASN A 109 17.18 12.52 14.41
C ASN A 109 16.02 11.55 14.58
N ALA A 110 16.27 10.25 14.38
CA ALA A 110 15.22 9.25 14.30
C ALA A 110 14.41 9.13 15.59
N ILE A 111 15.05 9.28 16.76
CA ILE A 111 14.36 9.31 18.06
C ILE A 111 13.38 10.48 18.17
N ASP A 112 13.72 11.65 17.68
CA ASP A 112 12.81 12.81 17.72
C ASP A 112 11.69 12.70 16.67
N ARG A 113 11.97 12.07 15.54
CA ARG A 113 10.97 11.77 14.52
C ARG A 113 9.94 10.77 15.02
N ILE A 114 10.34 9.64 15.62
CA ILE A 114 9.41 8.62 16.11
C ILE A 114 8.53 9.12 17.25
N ARG A 115 8.95 10.11 18.04
CA ARG A 115 8.15 10.73 19.09
C ARG A 115 6.91 11.46 18.58
N LYS A 116 6.84 11.76 17.28
CA LYS A 116 5.67 12.36 16.63
C LYS A 116 4.60 11.35 16.26
N MET A 117 4.87 10.05 16.44
CA MET A 117 3.99 8.95 16.07
C MET A 117 3.63 8.11 17.28
N ASN A 118 2.46 7.50 17.19
CA ASN A 118 1.99 6.52 18.16
C ASN A 118 1.48 5.26 17.45
N GLY A 119 1.59 4.13 18.14
CA GLY A 119 0.90 2.91 17.75
C GLY A 119 -0.52 2.90 18.31
N TYR A 120 -1.48 2.53 17.50
CA TYR A 120 -2.90 2.51 17.85
C TYR A 120 -3.52 1.15 17.59
N THR A 121 -4.52 0.81 18.39
CA THR A 121 -5.57 -0.12 17.97
C THR A 121 -6.81 0.69 17.62
N TYR A 122 -7.51 0.29 16.56
CA TYR A 122 -8.67 1.01 16.05
C TYR A 122 -9.67 0.07 15.41
N THR A 123 -10.86 0.57 15.18
CA THR A 123 -11.89 -0.11 14.40
C THR A 123 -12.01 0.58 13.05
N LEU A 124 -11.89 -0.18 11.97
CA LEU A 124 -12.05 0.36 10.62
C LEU A 124 -13.54 0.68 10.38
N LYS A 125 -13.85 1.93 10.01
CA LYS A 125 -15.25 2.40 9.82
C LYS A 125 -15.99 1.61 8.75
N GLU A 126 -15.28 1.13 7.74
CA GLU A 126 -15.84 0.45 6.59
C GLU A 126 -16.43 -0.93 6.92
N ASN A 127 -15.80 -1.69 7.81
CA ASN A 127 -16.20 -3.07 8.10
C ASN A 127 -16.42 -3.37 9.58
N GLY A 128 -16.18 -2.41 10.48
CA GLY A 128 -16.33 -2.58 11.92
C GLY A 128 -15.31 -3.52 12.58
N MET A 129 -14.27 -3.94 11.86
CA MET A 129 -13.26 -4.89 12.37
C MET A 129 -12.13 -4.18 13.11
N PRO A 130 -11.56 -4.81 14.14
CA PRO A 130 -10.41 -4.26 14.86
C PRO A 130 -9.11 -4.45 14.07
N TYR A 131 -8.27 -3.43 14.13
CA TYR A 131 -6.93 -3.40 13.54
C TYR A 131 -5.94 -2.71 14.48
N ALA A 132 -4.66 -2.78 14.13
CA ALA A 132 -3.61 -2.03 14.80
C ALA A 132 -2.66 -1.45 13.75
N GLY A 133 -2.08 -0.30 14.05
CA GLY A 133 -1.13 0.37 13.15
C GLY A 133 -0.83 1.79 13.61
N VAL A 134 -0.35 2.59 12.67
CA VAL A 134 -0.04 4.02 12.86
C VAL A 134 -1.03 4.89 12.10
N ILE A 135 -1.07 6.18 12.43
CA ILE A 135 -1.90 7.17 11.72
C ILE A 135 -1.06 7.88 10.66
N ALA A 136 -1.57 7.92 9.43
CA ALA A 136 -0.85 8.49 8.30
C ALA A 136 -0.48 9.98 8.47
N GLN A 137 -1.31 10.76 9.13
CA GLN A 137 -1.04 12.17 9.43
C GLN A 137 0.15 12.34 10.38
N GLU A 138 0.26 11.52 11.42
CA GLU A 138 1.42 11.51 12.33
C GLU A 138 2.69 11.01 11.59
N THR A 139 2.53 9.99 10.74
CA THR A 139 3.62 9.49 9.90
C THR A 139 4.13 10.58 8.95
N LEU A 140 3.25 11.40 8.39
CA LEU A 140 3.62 12.52 7.51
C LEU A 140 4.51 13.55 8.23
N GLU A 141 4.27 13.78 9.53
CA GLU A 141 5.10 14.69 10.33
C GLU A 141 6.45 14.07 10.72
N ALA A 142 6.51 12.75 10.84
CA ALA A 142 7.71 12.04 11.27
C ALA A 142 8.62 11.67 10.09
N ILE A 143 8.05 11.07 9.04
CA ILE A 143 8.74 10.56 7.86
C ILE A 143 7.82 10.69 6.63
N PRO A 144 7.76 11.87 6.01
CA PRO A 144 6.85 12.14 4.89
C PRO A 144 7.08 11.20 3.70
N GLU A 145 8.29 10.68 3.53
CA GLU A 145 8.65 9.73 2.49
C GLU A 145 7.90 8.38 2.60
N ALA A 146 7.37 8.06 3.77
CA ALA A 146 6.56 6.86 4.01
C ALA A 146 5.05 7.09 3.79
N VAL A 147 4.65 8.29 3.34
CA VAL A 147 3.22 8.62 3.17
C VAL A 147 2.89 8.81 1.70
N GLY A 148 2.00 7.99 1.22
CA GLY A 148 1.37 8.12 -0.08
C GLY A 148 -0.09 8.56 0.02
N SER A 149 -0.82 8.39 -1.06
CA SER A 149 -2.26 8.63 -1.07
C SER A 149 -2.96 7.69 -2.04
N MET A 150 -4.21 7.38 -1.74
CA MET A 150 -5.11 6.63 -2.61
C MET A 150 -6.42 7.39 -2.80
N MET A 151 -7.09 7.13 -3.92
CA MET A 151 -8.44 7.64 -4.17
C MET A 151 -9.46 6.60 -3.72
N LYS A 152 -10.48 7.04 -3.00
CA LYS A 152 -11.69 6.25 -2.72
C LYS A 152 -12.86 6.89 -3.44
N TYR A 153 -13.57 6.10 -4.20
CA TYR A 153 -14.75 6.54 -4.94
C TYR A 153 -16.02 6.17 -4.16
N PRO A 154 -17.11 6.93 -4.33
CA PRO A 154 -18.39 6.63 -3.69
C PRO A 154 -18.83 5.19 -3.98
N ASP A 155 -19.58 4.62 -3.04
CA ASP A 155 -20.19 3.28 -3.14
C ASP A 155 -19.22 2.12 -3.48
N GLY A 156 -17.91 2.32 -3.22
CA GLY A 156 -16.89 1.31 -3.52
C GLY A 156 -16.57 1.19 -5.00
N GLY A 157 -16.97 2.17 -5.81
CA GLY A 157 -16.69 2.25 -7.23
C GLY A 157 -15.20 2.40 -7.53
N SER A 158 -14.84 2.17 -8.79
CA SER A 158 -13.47 2.36 -9.31
C SER A 158 -13.26 3.71 -10.00
N GLY A 159 -14.28 4.56 -10.04
CA GLY A 159 -14.29 5.83 -10.78
C GLY A 159 -14.49 5.65 -12.30
N LEU A 160 -15.02 4.51 -12.72
CA LEU A 160 -15.33 4.23 -14.14
C LEU A 160 -16.32 5.25 -14.72
N ASP A 161 -17.33 5.61 -13.94
CA ASP A 161 -18.41 6.50 -14.37
C ASP A 161 -18.06 8.00 -14.25
N GLY A 162 -16.78 8.32 -13.99
CA GLY A 162 -16.29 9.69 -13.88
C GLY A 162 -16.64 10.39 -12.59
N GLU A 163 -17.03 9.63 -11.56
CA GLU A 163 -17.28 10.15 -10.21
C GLU A 163 -16.02 10.76 -9.61
N GLU A 164 -16.18 11.83 -8.85
CA GLU A 164 -15.10 12.42 -8.06
C GLU A 164 -14.85 11.55 -6.82
N GLY A 165 -13.62 11.09 -6.67
CA GLY A 165 -13.17 10.34 -5.50
C GLY A 165 -12.63 11.25 -4.41
N GLU A 166 -12.67 10.75 -3.18
CA GLU A 166 -11.98 11.36 -2.05
C GLU A 166 -10.55 10.82 -1.92
N ARG A 167 -9.62 11.71 -1.60
CA ARG A 167 -8.21 11.33 -1.39
C ARG A 167 -7.96 11.02 0.07
N TYR A 168 -7.42 9.83 0.33
CA TYR A 168 -6.97 9.39 1.64
C TYR A 168 -5.46 9.15 1.66
N TYR A 169 -4.82 9.41 2.79
CA TYR A 169 -3.41 9.08 2.97
C TYR A 169 -3.23 7.56 3.16
N THR A 170 -2.08 7.07 2.68
CA THR A 170 -1.62 5.69 2.88
C THR A 170 -0.26 5.71 3.55
N VAL A 171 0.08 4.61 4.23
CA VAL A 171 1.40 4.45 4.88
C VAL A 171 2.14 3.30 4.22
N ASP A 172 3.38 3.59 3.79
CA ASP A 172 4.36 2.56 3.48
C ASP A 172 5.05 2.12 4.78
N TYR A 173 4.66 0.96 5.28
CA TYR A 173 5.25 0.38 6.49
C TYR A 173 6.74 0.04 6.35
N SER A 174 7.27 -0.08 5.13
CA SER A 174 8.71 -0.27 4.91
C SER A 174 9.49 0.99 5.26
N GLY A 175 8.94 2.17 4.95
CA GLY A 175 9.50 3.44 5.39
C GLY A 175 9.49 3.60 6.90
N VAL A 176 8.38 3.23 7.56
CA VAL A 176 8.29 3.19 9.03
C VAL A 176 9.30 2.20 9.62
N THR A 177 9.49 1.04 9.00
CA THR A 177 10.50 0.06 9.42
C THR A 177 11.92 0.64 9.30
N GLY A 178 12.22 1.37 8.23
CA GLY A 178 13.49 2.09 8.08
C GLY A 178 13.75 3.08 9.21
N LEU A 179 12.73 3.86 9.58
CA LEU A 179 12.80 4.77 10.73
C LEU A 179 13.07 4.00 12.05
N LEU A 180 12.37 2.89 12.29
CA LEU A 180 12.55 2.06 13.49
C LEU A 180 13.96 1.45 13.59
N VAL A 181 14.54 1.04 12.46
CA VAL A 181 15.94 0.56 12.41
C VAL A 181 16.88 1.66 12.88
N GLN A 182 16.69 2.89 12.42
CA GLN A 182 17.55 4.00 12.82
C GLN A 182 17.31 4.42 14.28
N VAL A 183 16.05 4.40 14.76
CA VAL A 183 15.75 4.60 16.19
C VAL A 183 16.46 3.57 17.07
N ALA A 184 16.47 2.30 16.66
CA ALA A 184 17.18 1.25 17.40
C ALA A 184 18.69 1.54 17.47
N ARG A 185 19.31 1.98 16.38
CA ARG A 185 20.73 2.36 16.34
C ARG A 185 21.06 3.56 17.24
N GLU A 186 20.31 4.65 17.10
CA GLU A 186 20.50 5.85 17.95
C GLU A 186 20.26 5.53 19.43
N SER A 187 19.35 4.60 19.74
CA SER A 187 19.11 4.16 21.12
C SER A 187 20.25 3.31 21.66
N ASP A 188 20.84 2.43 20.85
CA ASP A 188 22.01 1.62 21.21
C ASP A 188 23.22 2.50 21.50
N ASP A 189 23.51 3.47 20.62
CA ASP A 189 24.58 4.45 20.83
C ASP A 189 24.39 5.23 22.15
N ARG A 190 23.15 5.65 22.44
CA ARG A 190 22.82 6.35 23.68
C ARG A 190 22.95 5.49 24.92
N ILE A 191 22.53 4.21 24.84
CA ILE A 191 22.69 3.25 25.94
C ILE A 191 24.16 3.04 26.25
N THR A 192 24.99 2.83 25.23
CA THR A 192 26.44 2.67 25.37
C THR A 192 27.07 3.87 26.08
N ALA A 193 26.73 5.10 25.64
CA ALA A 193 27.24 6.31 26.30
C ALA A 193 26.80 6.42 27.76
N LEU A 194 25.54 6.06 28.07
CA LEU A 194 25.07 6.05 29.46
C LEU A 194 25.72 4.97 30.31
N GLU A 195 26.06 3.82 29.76
CA GLU A 195 26.79 2.76 30.46
C GLU A 195 28.23 3.19 30.81
N GLU A 196 28.93 3.85 29.88
CA GLU A 196 30.24 4.44 30.10
C GLU A 196 30.19 5.52 31.18
N GLU A 197 29.25 6.45 31.14
CA GLU A 197 29.07 7.49 32.15
C GLU A 197 28.76 6.88 33.53
N ASN A 198 27.91 5.86 33.59
CA ASN A 198 27.59 5.15 34.82
C ASN A 198 28.82 4.45 35.40
N ALA A 199 29.65 3.85 34.57
CA ALA A 199 30.90 3.20 35.03
C ALA A 199 31.85 4.25 35.63
N GLU A 200 32.02 5.39 35.00
CA GLU A 200 32.83 6.50 35.54
C GLU A 200 32.28 7.02 36.87
N LEU A 201 30.95 7.27 36.94
CA LEU A 201 30.31 7.73 38.18
C LEU A 201 30.48 6.75 39.33
N ARG A 202 30.38 5.45 39.08
CA ARG A 202 30.63 4.41 40.09
C ARG A 202 32.09 4.40 40.58
N GLN A 203 33.05 4.59 39.69
CA GLN A 203 34.47 4.70 40.08
C GLN A 203 34.72 5.94 40.96
N ARG A 204 34.15 7.08 40.59
CA ARG A 204 34.23 8.33 41.35
C ARG A 204 33.58 8.20 42.74
N LEU A 205 32.42 7.53 42.81
CA LEU A 205 31.73 7.28 44.06
C LEU A 205 32.56 6.39 45.00
N SER A 206 33.09 5.28 44.47
CA SER A 206 33.96 4.37 45.23
C SER A 206 35.23 5.06 45.77
N ALA A 207 35.83 5.96 45.00
CA ALA A 207 36.96 6.75 45.43
C ALA A 207 36.60 7.72 46.57
N ILE A 208 35.43 8.33 46.52
CA ILE A 208 34.93 9.23 47.58
C ILE A 208 34.64 8.41 48.86
N GLU A 209 33.99 7.27 48.73
CA GLU A 209 33.69 6.39 49.88
C GLU A 209 34.98 5.93 50.56
N ALA A 210 35.99 5.51 49.80
CA ALA A 210 37.30 5.14 50.34
C ALA A 210 37.99 6.31 51.07
N ALA A 211 37.91 7.52 50.51
CA ALA A 211 38.49 8.72 51.13
C ALA A 211 37.75 9.14 52.41
N LEU A 212 36.46 8.90 52.52
CA LEU A 212 35.67 9.15 53.71
C LEU A 212 35.94 8.11 54.82
N ALA A 213 36.10 6.85 54.42
CA ALA A 213 36.42 5.74 55.39
C ALA A 213 37.83 5.82 55.97
N SER A 214 38.71 6.60 55.36
CA SER A 214 40.11 6.78 55.81
C SER A 214 40.29 7.96 56.78
N LYS A 215 39.23 8.67 57.11
CA LYS A 215 39.19 9.76 58.10
C LYS A 215 38.63 9.29 59.44
#